data_bfb04bcc28bd27e1077c048be82e49b0
#
_entry.id   bfb04bcc28bd27e1077c048be82e49b0
#
_cell.length_a   1.000
_cell.length_b   1.000
_cell.length_c   1.000
_cell.angle_alpha   90.00
_cell.angle_beta   90.00
_cell.angle_gamma   90.00
#
_symmetry.space_group_name_H-M   'P 1'
#
loop_
_entity.id
_entity.type
_entity.pdbx_description
1 polymer ?
#
loop_
_entity_poly.entity_id
_entity_poly.type
_entity_poly.pdbx_seq_one_letter_code
_entity_poly.pdbx_strand_id
1 'polypeptide(L)'
;MIHFGTGGWRAVIGDDFTKANVQRVAAALARRMVREGSADQGICAGYDRRFLSREVCIWFCEVMAGEGVKVYFVNLNCPTPQVMFTVKHMNLPYGIMVTASHNPAIYNGIKLFTFGGRDATEDYTDPISEEANSLDADSVRVMDFEHAREAGKIEFIDPRDAYLDSILAQVDVDAIRRRRPRIVLDPMFGVSLNGLITI
;
A
#
# COMPACT_ATOMS: atom_id res chain seq x y z
N MET A 1 -8.11 1.66 19.23
CA MET A 1 -7.87 3.07 18.82
C MET A 1 -6.86 3.09 17.66
N ILE A 2 -7.14 3.85 16.59
CA ILE A 2 -6.23 3.96 15.45
C ILE A 2 -5.10 4.94 15.82
N HIS A 3 -3.84 4.46 15.72
CA HIS A 3 -2.67 5.29 15.96
C HIS A 3 -1.54 4.83 15.02
N PHE A 4 -1.07 5.73 14.17
CA PHE A 4 0.09 5.50 13.33
C PHE A 4 1.36 5.72 14.16
N GLY A 5 2.14 4.66 14.32
CA GLY A 5 3.50 4.75 14.84
C GLY A 5 4.53 4.91 13.72
N THR A 6 5.80 4.91 14.08
CA THR A 6 6.89 4.91 13.10
C THR A 6 6.76 3.72 12.15
N GLY A 7 6.46 4.00 10.88
CA GLY A 7 6.33 2.98 9.84
C GLY A 7 4.92 2.42 9.62
N GLY A 8 3.87 3.05 10.13
CA GLY A 8 2.47 2.73 9.82
C GLY A 8 1.61 2.37 11.04
N TRP A 9 0.31 2.21 10.79
CA TRP A 9 -0.63 1.66 11.77
C TRP A 9 -0.60 0.14 11.72
N ARG A 10 -0.43 -0.51 12.86
CA ARG A 10 -0.43 -1.98 13.02
C ARG A 10 -1.25 -2.37 14.22
N ALA A 11 -2.09 -3.40 14.05
CA ALA A 11 -2.93 -3.89 15.13
C ALA A 11 -3.23 -5.38 14.96
N VAL A 12 -3.76 -6.00 16.01
CA VAL A 12 -4.19 -7.41 16.00
C VAL A 12 -5.45 -7.54 15.15
N ILE A 13 -5.44 -8.52 14.25
CA ILE A 13 -6.56 -8.82 13.34
C ILE A 13 -7.76 -9.28 14.19
N GLY A 14 -8.91 -8.61 13.96
CA GLY A 14 -10.15 -8.89 14.68
C GLY A 14 -10.31 -8.15 16.01
N ASP A 15 -9.25 -7.50 16.51
CA ASP A 15 -9.31 -6.60 17.66
C ASP A 15 -9.39 -5.14 17.16
N ASP A 16 -8.28 -4.42 17.10
CA ASP A 16 -8.24 -3.07 16.51
C ASP A 16 -8.13 -3.07 14.98
N PHE A 17 -7.50 -4.08 14.37
CA PHE A 17 -7.42 -4.20 12.90
C PHE A 17 -8.69 -4.85 12.34
N THR A 18 -9.73 -4.04 12.22
CA THR A 18 -11.06 -4.43 11.72
C THR A 18 -11.39 -3.75 10.40
N LYS A 19 -12.36 -4.30 9.64
CA LYS A 19 -12.86 -3.66 8.41
C LYS A 19 -13.30 -2.21 8.66
N ALA A 20 -14.05 -1.98 9.74
CA ALA A 20 -14.54 -0.64 10.07
C ALA A 20 -13.40 0.35 10.32
N ASN A 21 -12.35 -0.05 11.04
CA ASN A 21 -11.21 0.82 11.30
C ASN A 21 -10.36 1.06 10.03
N VAL A 22 -10.18 0.04 9.18
CA VAL A 22 -9.54 0.19 7.86
C VAL A 22 -10.31 1.21 7.00
N GLN A 23 -11.63 1.12 6.97
CA GLN A 23 -12.48 2.03 6.22
C GLN A 23 -12.42 3.47 6.75
N ARG A 24 -12.34 3.67 8.07
CA ARG A 24 -12.14 4.99 8.68
C ARG A 24 -10.79 5.60 8.28
N VAL A 25 -9.71 4.81 8.29
CA VAL A 25 -8.38 5.25 7.84
C VAL A 25 -8.42 5.66 6.37
N ALA A 26 -9.06 4.84 5.53
CA ALA A 26 -9.21 5.14 4.10
C ALA A 26 -10.01 6.43 3.87
N ALA A 27 -11.12 6.64 4.60
CA ALA A 27 -11.94 7.83 4.49
C ALA A 27 -11.19 9.11 4.94
N ALA A 28 -10.45 9.04 6.04
CA ALA A 28 -9.64 10.17 6.51
C ALA A 28 -8.59 10.58 5.47
N LEU A 29 -7.87 9.61 4.89
CA LEU A 29 -6.89 9.88 3.84
C LEU A 29 -7.57 10.40 2.56
N ALA A 30 -8.68 9.79 2.12
CA ALA A 30 -9.40 10.22 0.93
C ALA A 30 -9.90 11.66 1.06
N ARG A 31 -10.51 12.03 2.20
CA ARG A 31 -10.98 13.38 2.46
C ARG A 31 -9.82 14.38 2.50
N ARG A 32 -8.67 13.99 3.03
CA ARG A 32 -7.44 14.80 2.94
C ARG A 32 -7.04 15.02 1.49
N MET A 33 -6.97 13.98 0.65
CA MET A 33 -6.61 14.10 -0.76
C MET A 33 -7.59 14.99 -1.54
N VAL A 34 -8.89 14.92 -1.21
CA VAL A 34 -9.91 15.81 -1.80
C VAL A 34 -9.65 17.27 -1.39
N ARG A 35 -9.37 17.54 -0.11
CA ARG A 35 -9.05 18.90 0.38
C ARG A 35 -7.78 19.47 -0.24
N GLU A 36 -6.79 18.63 -0.53
CA GLU A 36 -5.52 18.99 -1.18
C GLU A 36 -5.65 19.13 -2.71
N GLY A 37 -6.78 18.75 -3.30
CA GLY A 37 -6.98 18.75 -4.76
C GLY A 37 -6.18 17.68 -5.50
N SER A 38 -5.80 16.60 -4.81
CA SER A 38 -4.97 15.52 -5.35
C SER A 38 -5.75 14.23 -5.68
N ALA A 39 -7.08 14.23 -5.50
CA ALA A 39 -7.93 13.06 -5.66
C ALA A 39 -7.85 12.42 -7.07
N ASP A 40 -7.80 13.25 -8.12
CA ASP A 40 -7.72 12.78 -9.51
C ASP A 40 -6.33 12.28 -9.90
N GLN A 41 -5.27 12.73 -9.19
CA GLN A 41 -3.92 12.19 -9.38
C GLN A 41 -3.85 10.74 -8.90
N GLY A 42 -4.63 10.41 -7.88
CA GLY A 42 -4.82 9.06 -7.39
C GLY A 42 -3.77 8.61 -6.37
N ILE A 43 -3.95 7.37 -5.93
CA ILE A 43 -3.12 6.70 -4.92
C ILE A 43 -2.70 5.31 -5.38
N CYS A 44 -1.46 4.90 -5.12
CA CYS A 44 -1.02 3.52 -5.31
C CYS A 44 -1.41 2.66 -4.10
N ALA A 45 -2.05 1.52 -4.31
CA ALA A 45 -2.42 0.58 -3.26
C ALA A 45 -1.81 -0.79 -3.52
N GLY A 46 -1.02 -1.30 -2.59
CA GLY A 46 -0.41 -2.62 -2.65
C GLY A 46 -0.58 -3.41 -1.35
N TYR A 47 -0.28 -4.71 -1.41
CA TYR A 47 -0.48 -5.63 -0.29
C TYR A 47 0.54 -6.77 -0.31
N ASP A 48 0.84 -7.33 0.87
CA ASP A 48 1.70 -8.50 1.03
C ASP A 48 0.90 -9.81 1.09
N ARG A 49 1.54 -10.90 1.53
CA ARG A 49 0.93 -12.25 1.63
C ARG A 49 0.38 -12.56 3.02
N ARG A 50 0.24 -11.57 3.91
CA ARG A 50 -0.38 -11.78 5.22
C ARG A 50 -1.86 -12.10 5.07
N PHE A 51 -2.39 -12.78 6.07
CA PHE A 51 -3.83 -13.07 6.15
C PHE A 51 -4.64 -11.78 6.00
N LEU A 52 -5.66 -11.79 5.16
CA LEU A 52 -6.53 -10.68 4.81
C LEU A 52 -5.86 -9.47 4.13
N SER A 53 -4.56 -9.49 3.79
CA SER A 53 -3.93 -8.29 3.21
C SER A 53 -4.59 -7.84 1.90
N ARG A 54 -4.98 -8.77 1.03
CA ARG A 54 -5.67 -8.44 -0.23
C ARG A 54 -7.07 -7.89 0.03
N GLU A 55 -7.82 -8.53 0.90
CA GLU A 55 -9.19 -8.13 1.27
C GLU A 55 -9.17 -6.74 1.92
N VAL A 56 -8.23 -6.49 2.83
CA VAL A 56 -8.03 -5.18 3.46
C VAL A 56 -7.69 -4.11 2.42
N CYS A 57 -6.81 -4.43 1.47
CA CYS A 57 -6.48 -3.51 0.38
C CYS A 57 -7.72 -3.19 -0.47
N ILE A 58 -8.58 -4.17 -0.75
CA ILE A 58 -9.87 -3.99 -1.43
C ILE A 58 -10.78 -3.07 -0.62
N TRP A 59 -11.01 -3.34 0.66
CA TRP A 59 -11.86 -2.49 1.52
C TRP A 59 -11.38 -1.04 1.58
N PHE A 60 -10.06 -0.85 1.60
CA PHE A 60 -9.45 0.47 1.54
C PHE A 60 -9.76 1.16 0.21
N CYS A 61 -9.58 0.47 -0.91
CA CYS A 61 -9.81 1.00 -2.25
C CYS A 61 -11.29 1.30 -2.54
N GLU A 62 -12.22 0.49 -2.01
CA GLU A 62 -13.66 0.73 -2.07
C GLU A 62 -14.05 2.08 -1.46
N VAL A 63 -13.43 2.44 -0.33
CA VAL A 63 -13.65 3.74 0.32
C VAL A 63 -12.99 4.86 -0.46
N MET A 64 -11.73 4.68 -0.91
CA MET A 64 -11.06 5.69 -1.74
C MET A 64 -11.91 6.06 -2.97
N ALA A 65 -12.41 5.04 -3.68
CA ALA A 65 -13.29 5.23 -4.85
C ALA A 65 -14.63 5.89 -4.47
N GLY A 66 -15.23 5.48 -3.35
CA GLY A 66 -16.49 6.04 -2.83
C GLY A 66 -16.37 7.51 -2.42
N GLU A 67 -15.22 7.92 -1.90
CA GLU A 67 -14.91 9.33 -1.57
C GLU A 67 -14.37 10.12 -2.78
N GLY A 68 -14.28 9.50 -3.97
CA GLY A 68 -13.96 10.19 -5.22
C GLY A 68 -12.48 10.16 -5.62
N VAL A 69 -11.64 9.40 -4.94
CA VAL A 69 -10.20 9.29 -5.23
C VAL A 69 -9.93 8.17 -6.23
N LYS A 70 -9.11 8.43 -7.25
CA LYS A 70 -8.62 7.42 -8.19
C LYS A 70 -7.61 6.49 -7.49
N VAL A 71 -7.67 5.19 -7.80
CA VAL A 71 -6.79 4.18 -7.23
C VAL A 71 -6.04 3.42 -8.32
N TYR A 72 -4.72 3.28 -8.15
CA TYR A 72 -3.87 2.37 -8.90
C TYR A 72 -3.59 1.14 -8.03
N PHE A 73 -4.33 0.07 -8.28
CA PHE A 73 -4.28 -1.17 -7.51
C PHE A 73 -3.21 -2.10 -8.06
N VAL A 74 -2.20 -2.43 -7.26
CA VAL A 74 -1.18 -3.42 -7.65
C VAL A 74 -1.82 -4.80 -7.66
N ASN A 75 -1.94 -5.40 -8.85
CA ASN A 75 -2.75 -6.59 -9.08
C ASN A 75 -2.25 -7.84 -8.31
N LEU A 76 -0.96 -7.92 -8.05
CA LEU A 76 -0.33 -9.03 -7.33
C LEU A 76 0.28 -8.57 -6.01
N ASN A 77 0.38 -9.49 -5.03
CA ASN A 77 1.13 -9.18 -3.81
C ASN A 77 2.56 -8.76 -4.15
N CYS A 78 3.08 -7.77 -3.46
CA CYS A 78 4.34 -7.14 -3.78
C CYS A 78 5.14 -6.75 -2.53
N PRO A 79 6.46 -6.56 -2.64
CA PRO A 79 7.24 -6.01 -1.55
C PRO A 79 6.97 -4.52 -1.38
N THR A 80 7.04 -4.04 -0.13
CA THR A 80 6.86 -2.63 0.22
C THR A 80 7.66 -1.66 -0.67
N PRO A 81 8.95 -1.90 -0.98
CA PRO A 81 9.72 -1.01 -1.86
C PRO A 81 9.15 -0.87 -3.27
N GLN A 82 8.42 -1.87 -3.77
CA GLN A 82 7.77 -1.77 -5.09
C GLN A 82 6.65 -0.73 -5.09
N VAL A 83 5.85 -0.64 -4.00
CA VAL A 83 4.84 0.42 -3.86
C VAL A 83 5.50 1.79 -3.74
N MET A 84 6.56 1.93 -2.92
CA MET A 84 7.34 3.16 -2.79
C MET A 84 7.92 3.61 -4.15
N PHE A 85 8.49 2.68 -4.91
CA PHE A 85 8.96 2.92 -6.28
C PHE A 85 7.83 3.40 -7.17
N THR A 86 6.66 2.75 -7.13
CA THR A 86 5.50 3.10 -7.96
C THR A 86 5.00 4.51 -7.67
N VAL A 87 4.90 4.90 -6.39
CA VAL A 87 4.54 6.27 -5.98
C VAL A 87 5.49 7.28 -6.61
N LYS A 88 6.80 7.03 -6.54
CA LYS A 88 7.82 7.91 -7.14
C LYS A 88 7.76 7.89 -8.67
N HIS A 89 7.68 6.72 -9.27
CA HIS A 89 7.75 6.51 -10.72
C HIS A 89 6.56 7.13 -11.46
N MET A 90 5.37 7.04 -10.88
CA MET A 90 4.12 7.61 -11.41
C MET A 90 3.86 9.03 -10.90
N ASN A 91 4.75 9.63 -10.10
CA ASN A 91 4.59 10.95 -9.47
C ASN A 91 3.29 11.09 -8.67
N LEU A 92 2.87 10.02 -7.97
CA LEU A 92 1.66 10.04 -7.17
C LEU A 92 1.86 10.80 -5.86
N PRO A 93 0.83 11.49 -5.35
CA PRO A 93 0.90 12.18 -4.06
C PRO A 93 1.01 11.22 -2.88
N TYR A 94 0.37 10.05 -2.99
CA TYR A 94 0.29 9.05 -1.93
C TYR A 94 0.38 7.62 -2.43
N GLY A 95 0.75 6.72 -1.53
CA GLY A 95 0.62 5.27 -1.68
C GLY A 95 0.38 4.60 -0.35
N ILE A 96 -0.25 3.43 -0.37
CA ILE A 96 -0.41 2.59 0.80
C ILE A 96 0.10 1.17 0.55
N MET A 97 0.60 0.57 1.60
CA MET A 97 0.95 -0.85 1.63
C MET A 97 0.26 -1.54 2.79
N VAL A 98 -0.57 -2.53 2.50
CA VAL A 98 -1.16 -3.39 3.53
C VAL A 98 -0.13 -4.43 3.94
N THR A 99 0.43 -4.25 5.14
CA THR A 99 1.49 -5.09 5.71
C THR A 99 1.67 -4.81 7.19
N ALA A 100 2.15 -5.77 7.95
CA ALA A 100 2.68 -5.56 9.29
C ALA A 100 4.19 -5.88 9.37
N SER A 101 4.91 -5.83 8.22
CA SER A 101 6.37 -6.04 8.16
C SER A 101 6.78 -7.39 8.76
N HIS A 102 7.52 -7.39 9.89
CA HIS A 102 8.02 -8.55 10.61
C HIS A 102 7.23 -8.90 11.88
N ASN A 103 6.11 -8.25 12.13
CA ASN A 103 5.26 -8.57 13.26
C ASN A 103 4.71 -10.01 13.17
N PRO A 104 4.33 -10.65 14.29
CA PRO A 104 3.67 -11.96 14.31
C PRO A 104 2.46 -12.02 13.36
N ALA A 105 2.07 -13.23 12.96
CA ALA A 105 1.02 -13.47 11.96
C ALA A 105 -0.37 -12.93 12.37
N ILE A 106 -0.61 -12.76 13.66
CA ILE A 106 -1.86 -12.19 14.18
C ILE A 106 -2.03 -10.69 13.92
N TYR A 107 -0.94 -10.00 13.49
CA TYR A 107 -0.97 -8.58 13.14
C TYR A 107 -1.15 -8.37 11.65
N ASN A 108 -1.85 -7.30 11.30
CA ASN A 108 -1.75 -6.67 9.99
C ASN A 108 -1.67 -5.15 10.18
N GLY A 109 -1.53 -4.38 9.09
CA GLY A 109 -1.36 -2.94 9.18
C GLY A 109 -1.43 -2.23 7.84
N ILE A 110 -1.35 -0.91 7.91
CA ILE A 110 -1.29 -0.03 6.73
C ILE A 110 -0.10 0.91 6.91
N LYS A 111 0.83 0.86 5.95
CA LYS A 111 1.86 1.89 5.78
C LYS A 111 1.36 2.95 4.81
N LEU A 112 1.70 4.20 5.09
CA LEU A 112 1.40 5.33 4.23
C LEU A 112 2.69 5.90 3.64
N PHE A 113 2.68 6.16 2.34
CA PHE A 113 3.77 6.81 1.62
C PHE A 113 3.29 8.14 1.05
N THR A 114 4.19 9.10 1.01
CA THR A 114 3.98 10.42 0.43
C THR A 114 4.76 10.58 -0.87
N PHE A 115 4.58 11.73 -1.52
CA PHE A 115 5.28 12.08 -2.76
C PHE A 115 6.76 11.71 -2.74
N GLY A 116 7.24 11.12 -3.84
CA GLY A 116 8.59 10.60 -3.95
C GLY A 116 8.79 9.20 -3.35
N GLY A 117 7.72 8.54 -2.90
CA GLY A 117 7.76 7.17 -2.34
C GLY A 117 8.42 7.10 -0.98
N ARG A 118 8.27 8.12 -0.14
CA ARG A 118 8.83 8.19 1.22
C ARG A 118 7.80 7.73 2.25
N ASP A 119 8.26 7.14 3.35
CA ASP A 119 7.39 6.89 4.50
C ASP A 119 6.78 8.24 4.97
N ALA A 120 5.48 8.23 5.28
CA ALA A 120 4.80 9.40 5.82
C ALA A 120 5.31 9.69 7.24
N THR A 121 5.59 10.95 7.50
CA THR A 121 6.00 11.47 8.80
C THR A 121 4.78 11.79 9.68
N GLU A 122 4.98 12.06 10.96
CA GLU A 122 3.92 12.28 11.94
C GLU A 122 2.98 13.45 11.56
N ASP A 123 3.51 14.51 10.93
CA ASP A 123 2.71 15.63 10.39
C ASP A 123 1.69 15.21 9.31
N TYR A 124 1.89 14.04 8.67
CA TYR A 124 0.90 13.43 7.80
C TYR A 124 -0.01 12.46 8.53
N THR A 125 0.54 11.61 9.41
CA THR A 125 -0.17 10.47 9.99
C THR A 125 -1.01 10.83 11.22
N ASP A 126 -0.60 11.83 12.03
CA ASP A 126 -1.36 12.24 13.20
C ASP A 126 -2.72 12.85 12.84
N PRO A 127 -2.84 13.79 11.90
CA PRO A 127 -4.13 14.29 11.47
C PRO A 127 -5.04 13.21 10.87
N ILE A 128 -4.46 12.21 10.17
CA ILE A 128 -5.23 11.08 9.63
C ILE A 128 -5.74 10.19 10.78
N SER A 129 -4.91 9.94 11.79
CA SER A 129 -5.31 9.18 12.99
C SER A 129 -6.43 9.87 13.76
N GLU A 130 -6.31 11.17 13.96
CA GLU A 130 -7.31 11.99 14.67
C GLU A 130 -8.64 11.99 13.90
N GLU A 131 -8.60 12.27 12.60
CA GLU A 131 -9.80 12.26 11.74
C GLU A 131 -10.43 10.86 11.73
N ALA A 132 -9.66 9.79 11.52
CA ALA A 132 -10.16 8.42 11.49
C ALA A 132 -10.82 8.02 12.81
N ASN A 133 -10.29 8.43 13.96
CA ASN A 133 -10.89 8.15 15.27
C ASN A 133 -12.16 8.97 15.53
N SER A 134 -12.33 10.13 14.89
CA SER A 134 -13.51 10.98 15.04
C SER A 134 -14.67 10.57 14.12
N LEU A 135 -14.38 9.80 13.05
CA LEU A 135 -15.39 9.42 12.07
C LEU A 135 -16.38 8.40 12.62
N ASP A 136 -17.66 8.64 12.38
CA ASP A 136 -18.68 7.61 12.49
C ASP A 136 -18.54 6.64 11.30
N ALA A 137 -18.63 5.33 11.57
CA ALA A 137 -18.55 4.30 10.53
C ALA A 137 -19.61 4.49 9.43
N ASP A 138 -20.81 4.93 9.81
CA ASP A 138 -21.93 5.17 8.89
C ASP A 138 -21.72 6.40 7.98
N SER A 139 -20.74 7.25 8.29
CA SER A 139 -20.40 8.41 7.47
C SER A 139 -19.43 8.10 6.33
N VAL A 140 -18.90 6.88 6.26
CA VAL A 140 -17.92 6.44 5.28
C VAL A 140 -18.60 6.04 3.98
N ARG A 141 -18.23 6.68 2.87
CA ARG A 141 -18.74 6.32 1.54
C ARG A 141 -17.96 5.16 0.98
N VAL A 142 -18.67 4.14 0.55
CA VAL A 142 -18.08 2.91 -0.02
C VAL A 142 -18.65 2.70 -1.42
N MET A 143 -17.79 2.43 -2.41
CA MET A 143 -18.17 1.96 -3.73
C MET A 143 -17.70 0.52 -3.88
N ASP A 144 -18.59 -0.37 -4.33
CA ASP A 144 -18.21 -1.77 -4.60
C ASP A 144 -16.98 -1.85 -5.50
N PHE A 145 -16.07 -2.76 -5.22
CA PHE A 145 -14.77 -2.84 -5.88
C PHE A 145 -14.88 -3.06 -7.40
N GLU A 146 -15.74 -3.99 -7.83
CA GLU A 146 -15.90 -4.28 -9.25
C GLU A 146 -16.62 -3.13 -9.96
N HIS A 147 -17.61 -2.53 -9.32
CA HIS A 147 -18.27 -1.34 -9.84
C HIS A 147 -17.30 -0.16 -9.98
N ALA A 148 -16.43 0.06 -8.98
CA ALA A 148 -15.40 1.10 -9.03
C ALA A 148 -14.37 0.85 -10.14
N ARG A 149 -14.03 -0.41 -10.40
CA ARG A 149 -13.15 -0.82 -11.50
C ARG A 149 -13.80 -0.56 -12.87
N GLU A 150 -15.05 -0.95 -13.05
CA GLU A 150 -15.82 -0.71 -14.28
C GLU A 150 -16.02 0.79 -14.54
N ALA A 151 -16.18 1.59 -13.50
CA ALA A 151 -16.27 3.05 -13.57
C ALA A 151 -14.91 3.75 -13.78
N GLY A 152 -13.81 3.00 -13.89
CA GLY A 152 -12.46 3.54 -14.07
C GLY A 152 -11.88 4.25 -12.84
N LYS A 153 -12.50 4.11 -11.66
CA LYS A 153 -12.00 4.65 -10.40
C LYS A 153 -10.88 3.79 -9.80
N ILE A 154 -10.89 2.48 -10.08
CA ILE A 154 -9.82 1.55 -9.71
C ILE A 154 -9.20 0.99 -10.99
N GLU A 155 -7.91 1.22 -11.16
CA GLU A 155 -7.11 0.73 -12.28
C GLU A 155 -6.10 -0.30 -11.79
N PHE A 156 -6.06 -1.47 -12.42
CA PHE A 156 -5.06 -2.49 -12.12
C PHE A 156 -3.74 -2.17 -12.80
N ILE A 157 -2.65 -2.22 -12.01
CA ILE A 157 -1.30 -2.00 -12.51
C ILE A 157 -0.38 -3.17 -12.13
N ASP A 158 0.62 -3.43 -12.94
CA ASP A 158 1.75 -4.32 -12.61
C ASP A 158 3.08 -3.56 -12.79
N PRO A 159 3.58 -2.90 -11.74
CA PRO A 159 4.83 -2.15 -11.80
C PRO A 159 6.08 -3.02 -11.61
N ARG A 160 5.96 -4.35 -11.59
CA ARG A 160 7.04 -5.28 -11.21
C ARG A 160 8.26 -5.13 -12.09
N ASP A 161 8.09 -5.17 -13.41
CA ASP A 161 9.22 -5.20 -14.34
C ASP A 161 9.98 -3.88 -14.28
N ALA A 162 9.29 -2.73 -14.28
CA ALA A 162 9.92 -1.42 -14.12
C ALA A 162 10.65 -1.28 -12.77
N TYR A 163 10.09 -1.86 -11.69
CA TYR A 163 10.74 -1.90 -10.39
C TYR A 163 12.02 -2.74 -10.41
N LEU A 164 12.01 -3.94 -11.02
CA LEU A 164 13.19 -4.80 -11.14
C LEU A 164 14.27 -4.14 -12.01
N ASP A 165 13.90 -3.54 -13.12
CA ASP A 165 14.82 -2.78 -13.98
C ASP A 165 15.50 -1.64 -13.20
N SER A 166 14.76 -0.97 -12.33
CA SER A 166 15.32 0.09 -11.47
C SER A 166 16.34 -0.42 -10.47
N ILE A 167 16.18 -1.65 -9.99
CA ILE A 167 17.16 -2.32 -9.10
C ILE A 167 18.40 -2.70 -9.90
N LEU A 168 18.21 -3.36 -11.04
CA LEU A 168 19.31 -3.81 -11.89
C LEU A 168 20.18 -2.64 -12.36
N ALA A 169 19.58 -1.48 -12.63
CA ALA A 169 20.31 -0.28 -13.00
C ALA A 169 21.26 0.26 -11.89
N GLN A 170 21.08 -0.16 -10.64
CA GLN A 170 21.91 0.27 -9.50
C GLN A 170 22.97 -0.76 -9.10
N VAL A 171 23.01 -1.93 -9.77
CA VAL A 171 23.88 -3.04 -9.41
C VAL A 171 24.85 -3.35 -10.54
N ASP A 172 26.13 -3.61 -10.25
CA ASP A 172 27.10 -4.13 -11.23
C ASP A 172 26.81 -5.62 -11.50
N VAL A 173 25.85 -5.84 -12.39
CA VAL A 173 25.41 -7.19 -12.82
C VAL A 173 26.57 -7.98 -13.43
N ASP A 174 27.50 -7.30 -14.16
CA ASP A 174 28.62 -7.98 -14.79
C ASP A 174 29.66 -8.45 -13.76
N ALA A 175 29.87 -7.70 -12.68
CA ALA A 175 30.69 -8.16 -11.56
C ALA A 175 30.08 -9.41 -10.91
N ILE A 176 28.76 -9.45 -10.71
CA ILE A 176 28.07 -10.63 -10.16
C ILE A 176 28.23 -11.83 -11.09
N ARG A 177 28.00 -11.64 -12.38
CA ARG A 177 28.15 -12.69 -13.41
C ARG A 177 29.57 -13.24 -13.47
N ARG A 178 30.60 -12.40 -13.36
CA ARG A 178 32.01 -12.82 -13.32
C ARG A 178 32.32 -13.63 -12.07
N ARG A 179 31.78 -13.23 -10.91
CA ARG A 179 32.00 -13.90 -9.62
C ARG A 179 31.28 -15.25 -9.50
N ARG A 180 30.17 -15.42 -10.19
CA ARG A 180 29.31 -16.64 -10.15
C ARG A 180 29.08 -17.14 -8.72
N PRO A 181 28.52 -16.31 -7.81
CA PRO A 181 28.31 -16.72 -6.42
C PRO A 181 27.33 -17.91 -6.37
N ARG A 182 27.56 -18.82 -5.42
CA ARG A 182 26.56 -19.86 -5.09
C ARG A 182 25.55 -19.22 -4.15
N ILE A 183 24.29 -19.21 -4.55
CA ILE A 183 23.21 -18.56 -3.79
C ILE A 183 22.17 -19.60 -3.41
N VAL A 184 21.74 -19.60 -2.15
CA VAL A 184 20.55 -20.29 -1.67
C VAL A 184 19.51 -19.24 -1.35
N LEU A 185 18.32 -19.35 -1.96
CA LEU A 185 17.22 -18.44 -1.77
C LEU A 185 16.15 -19.12 -0.91
N ASP A 186 15.87 -18.54 0.25
CA ASP A 186 14.73 -18.92 1.08
C ASP A 186 13.92 -17.66 1.44
N PRO A 187 12.86 -17.33 0.69
CA PRO A 187 12.01 -16.18 0.99
C PRO A 187 11.01 -16.44 2.12
N MET A 188 11.03 -17.61 2.76
CA MET A 188 10.12 -18.01 3.86
C MET A 188 8.65 -17.64 3.59
N PHE A 189 8.14 -17.99 2.40
CA PHE A 189 6.79 -17.64 1.90
C PHE A 189 6.52 -16.14 1.70
N GLY A 190 7.55 -15.28 1.79
CA GLY A 190 7.44 -13.86 1.52
C GLY A 190 7.16 -13.52 0.05
N VAL A 191 6.93 -12.25 -0.22
CA VAL A 191 6.50 -11.72 -1.54
C VAL A 191 7.64 -11.59 -2.56
N SER A 192 8.89 -11.73 -2.15
CA SER A 192 10.07 -11.43 -2.99
C SER A 192 10.49 -12.57 -3.92
N LEU A 193 9.92 -13.77 -3.80
CA LEU A 193 10.38 -14.96 -4.54
C LEU A 193 10.44 -14.71 -6.06
N ASN A 194 9.34 -14.22 -6.65
CA ASN A 194 9.27 -14.00 -8.09
C ASN A 194 10.30 -12.98 -8.56
N GLY A 195 10.47 -11.88 -7.84
CA GLY A 195 11.49 -10.86 -8.14
C GLY A 195 12.91 -11.42 -8.06
N LEU A 196 13.23 -12.19 -7.01
CA LEU A 196 14.55 -12.79 -6.82
C LEU A 196 14.89 -13.88 -7.86
N ILE A 197 13.90 -14.58 -8.40
CA ILE A 197 14.11 -15.55 -9.49
C ILE A 197 14.32 -14.84 -10.83
N THR A 198 13.69 -13.66 -11.02
CA THR A 198 13.77 -12.90 -12.28
C THR A 198 15.11 -12.18 -12.43
N ILE A 199 15.70 -11.70 -11.33
CA ILE A 199 17.01 -11.04 -11.28
C ILE A 199 18.15 -12.05 -11.41
#